data_18794cad40a5d09690252d038c7729a7
#
_entry.id   18794cad40a5d09690252d038c7729a7
#
_cell.length_a   1.000
_cell.length_b   1.000
_cell.length_c   1.000
_cell.angle_alpha   90.00
_cell.angle_beta   90.00
_cell.angle_gamma   90.00
#
_symmetry.space_group_name_H-M   'P 1'
#
loop_
_entity.id
_entity.type
_entity.pdbx_description
1 polymer ?
#
loop_
_entity_poly.entity_id
_entity_poly.type
_entity_poly.pdbx_seq_one_letter_code
_entity_poly.pdbx_strand_id
1 'polypeptide(L)'
;MATVDDKKIIFSMVGVSKIIPQNRKQILKDIYLSFFYGAKIGIIGLNGAGKSTLMKIIAGLEQPTQGEVVWSPGYSVGYLPQDPPLDETKTVKENVMEGVQQVYDALAEYEEINRKFGEEEYYSDADKMDKLMQRQAEVQDIIDATDAWNMDSKLDRAMAALRCPAGDLPVTNLSGGERRRVALCRLLLQKPDVLLLDEPTNHLDAESIDWLEQHLQQYEGTVIAVTHDRYFLDDVSEWILELDRGEGIPWHGNYSSWLDQKTKRMMQEEKQASKRRKALERELEWAHMAPKARQAKGKARLNAYEQMLGEEQKEREEKLEIFIPNGPRLGNKVIEAQHVSKAFGDKVLFSDLNFMLPPNGIVGVIGPNGAGKTTLFRLIMGLEQVDGGTFEVGETVKLAYVDQQHKDIDPNKSVYDTIAQGNETIRMGGRDVNARAYISRFNFFGTDQSKLCGTLSGGERNRLQLAMALKQEGNVLLLDEPTNDIDVNTLRALEEGLESFAGCAVVISHDRWFLDRICTHILAFEGNGEVFYFEGSYSDYKINKARRLGNEEIKKGRYRKLMED
;
A
#
# COMPACT_ATOMS: atom_id res chain seq x y z
N MET A 1 -11.81 4.58 -29.32
CA MET A 1 -12.18 5.63 -28.34
C MET A 1 -13.68 5.56 -28.17
N ALA A 2 -14.16 4.93 -27.10
CA ALA A 2 -15.58 4.96 -26.76
C ALA A 2 -15.89 6.38 -26.27
N THR A 3 -16.89 7.00 -26.84
CA THR A 3 -17.37 8.32 -26.45
C THR A 3 -17.98 8.24 -25.05
N VAL A 4 -17.85 9.31 -24.27
CA VAL A 4 -18.28 9.43 -22.85
C VAL A 4 -19.76 9.07 -22.60
N ASP A 5 -20.57 8.95 -23.65
CA ASP A 5 -22.01 8.67 -23.59
C ASP A 5 -22.41 7.19 -23.36
N ASP A 6 -21.46 6.23 -23.45
CA ASP A 6 -21.77 4.79 -23.31
C ASP A 6 -21.41 4.20 -21.92
N LYS A 7 -20.86 5.00 -20.98
CA LYS A 7 -20.47 4.49 -19.66
C LYS A 7 -21.67 4.42 -18.72
N LYS A 8 -22.12 3.20 -18.44
CA LYS A 8 -23.23 2.93 -17.52
C LYS A 8 -22.81 3.23 -16.07
N ILE A 9 -23.54 4.13 -15.39
CA ILE A 9 -23.34 4.44 -13.97
C ILE A 9 -23.81 3.25 -13.13
N ILE A 10 -22.97 2.75 -12.26
CA ILE A 10 -23.27 1.63 -11.37
C ILE A 10 -23.69 2.11 -9.97
N PHE A 11 -23.09 3.17 -9.47
CA PHE A 11 -23.54 3.84 -8.26
C PHE A 11 -23.10 5.30 -8.24
N SER A 12 -23.78 6.10 -7.42
CA SER A 12 -23.45 7.50 -7.17
C SER A 12 -23.45 7.80 -5.67
N MET A 13 -22.52 8.59 -5.25
CA MET A 13 -22.45 9.17 -3.92
C MET A 13 -23.04 10.58 -3.98
N VAL A 14 -24.03 10.87 -3.13
CA VAL A 14 -24.75 12.14 -3.13
C VAL A 14 -24.59 12.80 -1.77
N GLY A 15 -23.74 13.82 -1.68
CA GLY A 15 -23.50 14.60 -0.46
C GLY A 15 -22.94 13.78 0.71
N VAL A 16 -22.15 12.75 0.41
CA VAL A 16 -21.67 11.81 1.43
C VAL A 16 -20.68 12.50 2.36
N SER A 17 -21.04 12.57 3.65
CA SER A 17 -20.22 13.11 4.73
C SER A 17 -20.13 12.12 5.88
N LYS A 18 -18.95 12.06 6.54
CA LYS A 18 -18.73 11.21 7.70
C LYS A 18 -18.01 11.95 8.80
N ILE A 19 -18.59 11.93 9.99
CA ILE A 19 -18.04 12.49 11.22
C ILE A 19 -17.81 11.36 12.22
N ILE A 20 -16.61 11.28 12.80
CA ILE A 20 -16.31 10.32 13.87
C ILE A 20 -16.92 10.82 15.16
N PRO A 21 -17.84 10.08 15.83
CA PRO A 21 -18.56 10.57 17.01
C PRO A 21 -17.65 10.89 18.20
N GLN A 22 -16.57 10.13 18.39
CA GLN A 22 -15.68 10.20 19.56
C GLN A 22 -14.91 11.52 19.66
N ASN A 23 -14.44 12.05 18.54
CA ASN A 23 -13.63 13.28 18.48
C ASN A 23 -14.26 14.38 17.64
N ARG A 24 -15.46 14.19 17.11
CA ARG A 24 -16.18 15.09 16.18
C ARG A 24 -15.35 15.50 14.95
N LYS A 25 -14.35 14.69 14.58
CA LYS A 25 -13.54 14.94 13.39
C LYS A 25 -14.33 14.54 12.15
N GLN A 26 -14.54 15.48 11.24
CA GLN A 26 -15.12 15.20 9.92
C GLN A 26 -14.02 14.62 9.03
N ILE A 27 -14.21 13.38 8.58
CA ILE A 27 -13.23 12.66 7.74
C ILE A 27 -13.64 12.65 6.26
N LEU A 28 -14.95 12.71 5.97
CA LEU A 28 -15.47 12.87 4.61
C LEU A 28 -16.44 14.06 4.61
N LYS A 29 -16.38 14.89 3.56
CA LYS A 29 -17.12 16.13 3.47
C LYS A 29 -17.75 16.28 2.09
N ASP A 30 -19.06 16.25 2.04
CA ASP A 30 -19.91 16.56 0.87
C ASP A 30 -19.40 15.93 -0.45
N ILE A 31 -19.15 14.61 -0.45
CA ILE A 31 -18.64 13.92 -1.63
C ILE A 31 -19.78 13.68 -2.61
N TYR A 32 -19.64 14.20 -3.84
CA TYR A 32 -20.52 13.99 -4.98
C TYR A 32 -19.72 13.34 -6.11
N LEU A 33 -19.87 12.04 -6.31
CA LEU A 33 -19.16 11.27 -7.33
C LEU A 33 -20.05 10.20 -7.94
N SER A 34 -19.92 9.98 -9.25
CA SER A 34 -20.55 8.86 -9.95
C SER A 34 -19.52 7.91 -10.50
N PHE A 35 -19.77 6.62 -10.35
CA PHE A 35 -18.85 5.56 -10.73
C PHE A 35 -19.42 4.75 -11.90
N PHE A 36 -18.56 4.44 -12.87
CA PHE A 36 -18.95 3.77 -14.12
C PHE A 36 -18.53 2.31 -14.10
N TYR A 37 -19.28 1.47 -14.79
CA TYR A 37 -18.93 0.07 -15.00
C TYR A 37 -17.61 -0.07 -15.76
N GLY A 38 -16.77 -1.01 -15.32
CA GLY A 38 -15.45 -1.27 -15.90
C GLY A 38 -14.36 -0.28 -15.53
N ALA A 39 -14.66 0.78 -14.78
CA ALA A 39 -13.65 1.76 -14.38
C ALA A 39 -12.62 1.16 -13.40
N LYS A 40 -11.33 1.52 -13.57
CA LYS A 40 -10.23 1.16 -12.68
C LYS A 40 -9.80 2.39 -11.89
N ILE A 41 -10.09 2.40 -10.59
CA ILE A 41 -9.96 3.60 -9.75
C ILE A 41 -9.01 3.31 -8.60
N GLY A 42 -7.91 4.07 -8.51
CA GLY A 42 -7.03 4.08 -7.36
C GLY A 42 -7.42 5.17 -6.37
N ILE A 43 -7.59 4.85 -5.11
CA ILE A 43 -7.85 5.83 -4.04
C ILE A 43 -6.55 6.11 -3.29
N ILE A 44 -6.18 7.38 -3.25
CA ILE A 44 -4.98 7.85 -2.54
C ILE A 44 -5.35 8.94 -1.51
N GLY A 45 -4.49 9.15 -0.54
CA GLY A 45 -4.65 10.18 0.50
C GLY A 45 -3.84 9.85 1.74
N LEU A 46 -3.71 10.81 2.63
CA LEU A 46 -2.99 10.64 3.90
C LEU A 46 -3.60 9.53 4.78
N ASN A 47 -2.80 9.00 5.71
CA ASN A 47 -3.32 8.10 6.72
C ASN A 47 -4.33 8.85 7.60
N GLY A 48 -5.51 8.22 7.81
CA GLY A 48 -6.63 8.85 8.50
C GLY A 48 -7.45 9.83 7.66
N ALA A 49 -7.21 9.94 6.33
CA ALA A 49 -8.03 10.73 5.40
C ALA A 49 -9.41 10.13 5.12
N GLY A 50 -9.68 8.89 5.59
CA GLY A 50 -10.99 8.24 5.43
C GLY A 50 -11.08 7.25 4.27
N LYS A 51 -9.95 6.80 3.70
CA LYS A 51 -9.92 5.84 2.57
C LYS A 51 -10.72 4.56 2.88
N SER A 52 -10.35 3.84 3.94
CA SER A 52 -11.06 2.60 4.34
C SER A 52 -12.50 2.85 4.78
N THR A 53 -12.80 4.03 5.36
CA THR A 53 -14.18 4.43 5.70
C THR A 53 -15.00 4.64 4.42
N LEU A 54 -14.44 5.29 3.41
CA LEU A 54 -15.07 5.45 2.10
C LEU A 54 -15.39 4.09 1.48
N MET A 55 -14.43 3.16 1.50
CA MET A 55 -14.62 1.79 1.01
C MET A 55 -15.75 1.05 1.74
N LYS A 56 -15.80 1.15 3.08
CA LYS A 56 -16.88 0.55 3.89
C LYS A 56 -18.24 1.16 3.60
N ILE A 57 -18.31 2.47 3.35
CA ILE A 57 -19.55 3.14 2.96
C ILE A 57 -20.02 2.66 1.57
N ILE A 58 -19.12 2.55 0.60
CA ILE A 58 -19.44 1.99 -0.73
C ILE A 58 -19.88 0.53 -0.60
N ALA A 59 -19.21 -0.27 0.23
CA ALA A 59 -19.58 -1.67 0.49
C ALA A 59 -20.90 -1.84 1.28
N GLY A 60 -21.52 -0.76 1.77
CA GLY A 60 -22.73 -0.80 2.59
C GLY A 60 -22.51 -1.29 4.02
N LEU A 61 -21.26 -1.47 4.45
CA LEU A 61 -20.89 -1.93 5.80
C LEU A 61 -20.93 -0.82 6.84
N GLU A 62 -20.86 0.43 6.39
CA GLU A 62 -20.90 1.61 7.25
C GLU A 62 -21.82 2.68 6.64
N GLN A 63 -22.66 3.29 7.49
CA GLN A 63 -23.55 4.35 7.04
C GLN A 63 -22.85 5.72 7.07
N PRO A 64 -23.04 6.60 6.07
CA PRO A 64 -22.59 7.97 6.14
C PRO A 64 -23.37 8.73 7.24
N THR A 65 -22.77 9.82 7.76
CA THR A 65 -23.47 10.70 8.72
C THR A 65 -24.49 11.59 8.00
N GLN A 66 -24.21 11.96 6.75
CA GLN A 66 -25.08 12.72 5.85
C GLN A 66 -24.88 12.20 4.43
N GLY A 67 -25.91 12.39 3.60
CA GLY A 67 -25.91 11.92 2.21
C GLY A 67 -26.18 10.42 2.10
N GLU A 68 -26.08 9.89 0.91
CA GLU A 68 -26.38 8.50 0.58
C GLU A 68 -25.54 7.97 -0.58
N VAL A 69 -25.45 6.64 -0.67
CA VAL A 69 -24.90 5.94 -1.83
C VAL A 69 -26.05 5.27 -2.56
N VAL A 70 -26.30 5.71 -3.80
CA VAL A 70 -27.39 5.21 -4.63
C VAL A 70 -26.83 4.20 -5.62
N TRP A 71 -27.22 2.94 -5.48
CA TRP A 71 -26.82 1.84 -6.35
C TRP A 71 -27.82 1.63 -7.49
N SER A 72 -27.32 1.38 -8.69
CA SER A 72 -28.12 0.82 -9.76
C SER A 72 -28.44 -0.65 -9.45
N PRO A 73 -29.66 -1.14 -9.74
CA PRO A 73 -30.04 -2.50 -9.40
C PRO A 73 -29.25 -3.55 -10.19
N GLY A 74 -29.02 -4.71 -9.59
CA GLY A 74 -28.46 -5.89 -10.24
C GLY A 74 -26.94 -6.01 -10.25
N TYR A 75 -26.20 -5.16 -9.52
CA TYR A 75 -24.74 -5.27 -9.38
C TYR A 75 -24.33 -5.89 -8.06
N SER A 76 -23.39 -6.80 -8.13
CA SER A 76 -22.74 -7.44 -6.98
C SER A 76 -21.50 -6.68 -6.55
N VAL A 77 -21.24 -6.63 -5.23
CA VAL A 77 -20.10 -5.95 -4.62
C VAL A 77 -19.28 -6.92 -3.80
N GLY A 78 -18.01 -6.99 -4.07
CA GLY A 78 -17.06 -7.73 -3.25
C GLY A 78 -16.07 -6.79 -2.57
N TYR A 79 -15.79 -7.02 -1.29
CA TYR A 79 -14.90 -6.18 -0.50
C TYR A 79 -13.82 -6.99 0.20
N LEU A 80 -12.58 -6.62 -0.02
CA LEU A 80 -11.42 -7.10 0.71
C LEU A 80 -11.02 -6.07 1.78
N PRO A 81 -11.37 -6.27 3.06
CA PRO A 81 -10.91 -5.39 4.13
C PRO A 81 -9.43 -5.64 4.47
N GLN A 82 -8.84 -4.74 5.25
CA GLN A 82 -7.48 -4.88 5.74
C GLN A 82 -7.29 -6.14 6.58
N ASP A 83 -8.28 -6.52 7.37
CA ASP A 83 -8.33 -7.78 8.13
C ASP A 83 -9.58 -8.59 7.69
N PRO A 84 -9.41 -9.51 6.72
CA PRO A 84 -10.54 -10.22 6.14
C PRO A 84 -11.02 -11.36 7.03
N PRO A 85 -12.34 -11.50 7.24
CA PRO A 85 -12.91 -12.63 7.94
C PRO A 85 -12.81 -13.91 7.09
N LEU A 86 -12.32 -14.98 7.71
CA LEU A 86 -12.32 -16.34 7.17
C LEU A 86 -13.02 -17.26 8.17
N ASP A 87 -13.65 -18.32 7.67
CA ASP A 87 -14.28 -19.34 8.51
C ASP A 87 -13.19 -20.21 9.16
N GLU A 88 -13.02 -20.05 10.47
CA GLU A 88 -11.99 -20.73 11.27
C GLU A 88 -12.23 -22.23 11.42
N THR A 89 -13.43 -22.72 11.10
CA THR A 89 -13.78 -24.15 11.13
C THR A 89 -13.35 -24.90 9.87
N LYS A 90 -12.95 -24.19 8.83
CA LYS A 90 -12.64 -24.72 7.51
C LYS A 90 -11.15 -24.65 7.18
N THR A 91 -10.76 -25.46 6.21
CA THR A 91 -9.42 -25.44 5.62
C THR A 91 -9.26 -24.24 4.65
N VAL A 92 -8.02 -24.00 4.20
CA VAL A 92 -7.70 -22.98 3.20
C VAL A 92 -8.51 -23.20 1.92
N LYS A 93 -8.50 -24.43 1.37
CA LYS A 93 -9.21 -24.75 0.12
C LYS A 93 -10.72 -24.56 0.26
N GLU A 94 -11.32 -25.00 1.35
CA GLU A 94 -12.74 -24.83 1.62
C GLU A 94 -13.15 -23.35 1.73
N ASN A 95 -12.33 -22.51 2.36
CA ASN A 95 -12.56 -21.06 2.42
C ASN A 95 -12.50 -20.41 1.03
N VAL A 96 -11.56 -20.84 0.16
CA VAL A 96 -11.48 -20.34 -1.22
C VAL A 96 -12.68 -20.79 -2.04
N MET A 97 -13.12 -22.04 -1.87
CA MET A 97 -14.29 -22.62 -2.55
C MET A 97 -15.59 -21.88 -2.26
N GLU A 98 -15.73 -21.27 -1.06
CA GLU A 98 -16.90 -20.45 -0.75
C GLU A 98 -17.16 -19.33 -1.78
N GLY A 99 -16.11 -18.77 -2.38
CA GLY A 99 -16.24 -17.75 -3.42
C GLY A 99 -16.92 -18.24 -4.69
N VAL A 100 -16.90 -19.54 -4.93
CA VAL A 100 -17.47 -20.22 -6.09
C VAL A 100 -18.47 -21.31 -5.72
N GLN A 101 -19.04 -21.23 -4.51
CA GLN A 101 -19.96 -22.23 -3.99
C GLN A 101 -21.13 -22.50 -4.93
N GLN A 102 -21.70 -21.46 -5.55
CA GLN A 102 -22.81 -21.60 -6.51
C GLN A 102 -22.44 -22.46 -7.72
N VAL A 103 -21.17 -22.45 -8.13
CA VAL A 103 -20.68 -23.27 -9.25
C VAL A 103 -20.60 -24.73 -8.82
N TYR A 104 -20.09 -25.01 -7.63
CA TYR A 104 -20.07 -26.39 -7.10
C TYR A 104 -21.47 -26.92 -6.81
N ASP A 105 -22.37 -26.08 -6.33
CA ASP A 105 -23.78 -26.45 -6.11
C ASP A 105 -24.46 -26.80 -7.44
N ALA A 106 -24.18 -26.06 -8.52
CA ALA A 106 -24.69 -26.37 -9.86
C ALA A 106 -24.12 -27.70 -10.40
N LEU A 107 -22.82 -27.96 -10.19
CA LEU A 107 -22.22 -29.25 -10.56
C LEU A 107 -22.84 -30.41 -9.78
N ALA A 108 -23.03 -30.27 -8.49
CA ALA A 108 -23.66 -31.28 -7.64
C ALA A 108 -25.13 -31.51 -8.04
N GLU A 109 -25.88 -30.43 -8.33
CA GLU A 109 -27.26 -30.52 -8.83
C GLU A 109 -27.32 -31.23 -10.17
N TYR A 110 -26.38 -30.94 -11.09
CA TYR A 110 -26.29 -31.61 -12.38
C TYR A 110 -26.05 -33.13 -12.23
N GLU A 111 -25.15 -33.54 -11.34
CA GLU A 111 -24.92 -34.95 -11.03
C GLU A 111 -26.16 -35.61 -10.41
N GLU A 112 -26.85 -34.93 -9.51
CA GLU A 112 -28.09 -35.41 -8.91
C GLU A 112 -29.20 -35.59 -9.94
N ILE A 113 -29.36 -34.64 -10.86
CA ILE A 113 -30.31 -34.72 -11.97
C ILE A 113 -29.99 -35.93 -12.85
N ASN A 114 -28.71 -36.14 -13.23
CA ASN A 114 -28.29 -37.29 -14.03
C ASN A 114 -28.57 -38.62 -13.33
N ARG A 115 -28.43 -38.69 -11.99
CA ARG A 115 -28.81 -39.87 -11.21
C ARG A 115 -30.31 -40.11 -11.25
N LYS A 116 -31.12 -39.03 -11.07
CA LYS A 116 -32.60 -39.11 -11.09
C LYS A 116 -33.17 -39.58 -12.40
N PHE A 117 -32.50 -39.40 -13.56
CA PHE A 117 -32.91 -39.99 -14.83
C PHE A 117 -32.97 -41.51 -14.83
N GLY A 118 -32.19 -42.18 -13.97
CA GLY A 118 -32.20 -43.64 -13.81
C GLY A 118 -33.21 -44.16 -12.78
N GLU A 119 -33.92 -43.28 -12.09
CA GLU A 119 -34.86 -43.68 -11.03
C GLU A 119 -36.28 -43.92 -11.62
N GLU A 120 -36.95 -45.01 -11.19
CA GLU A 120 -38.24 -45.43 -11.72
C GLU A 120 -39.32 -44.36 -11.54
N GLU A 121 -39.24 -43.59 -10.47
CA GLU A 121 -40.14 -42.49 -10.15
C GLU A 121 -40.18 -41.39 -11.25
N TYR A 122 -39.05 -41.17 -11.93
CA TYR A 122 -38.91 -40.07 -12.93
C TYR A 122 -39.15 -40.60 -14.36
N TYR A 123 -38.61 -41.75 -14.75
CA TYR A 123 -38.75 -42.22 -16.13
C TYR A 123 -40.13 -42.82 -16.42
N SER A 124 -40.93 -43.17 -15.42
CA SER A 124 -42.30 -43.64 -15.55
C SER A 124 -43.36 -42.53 -15.61
N ASP A 125 -43.00 -41.27 -15.32
CA ASP A 125 -43.89 -40.10 -15.28
C ASP A 125 -43.37 -39.05 -16.28
N ALA A 126 -44.09 -38.83 -17.38
CA ALA A 126 -43.68 -37.89 -18.43
C ALA A 126 -43.58 -36.44 -17.95
N ASP A 127 -44.48 -36.00 -17.07
CA ASP A 127 -44.45 -34.62 -16.54
C ASP A 127 -43.25 -34.37 -15.60
N LYS A 128 -42.83 -35.39 -14.83
CA LYS A 128 -41.62 -35.33 -14.03
C LYS A 128 -40.37 -35.35 -14.87
N MET A 129 -40.35 -36.15 -15.91
CA MET A 129 -39.23 -36.25 -16.85
C MET A 129 -39.02 -34.91 -17.58
N ASP A 130 -40.08 -34.29 -18.07
CA ASP A 130 -39.99 -32.99 -18.80
C ASP A 130 -39.46 -31.88 -17.86
N LYS A 131 -39.92 -31.85 -16.62
CA LYS A 131 -39.38 -30.88 -15.61
C LYS A 131 -37.93 -31.13 -15.32
N LEU A 132 -37.52 -32.40 -15.21
CA LEU A 132 -36.15 -32.76 -14.94
C LEU A 132 -35.23 -32.39 -16.12
N MET A 133 -35.67 -32.58 -17.36
CA MET A 133 -34.93 -32.16 -18.59
C MET A 133 -34.81 -30.61 -18.65
N GLN A 134 -35.91 -29.89 -18.36
CA GLN A 134 -35.85 -28.43 -18.31
C GLN A 134 -34.87 -27.93 -17.26
N ARG A 135 -34.90 -28.51 -16.05
CA ARG A 135 -33.96 -28.15 -14.99
C ARG A 135 -32.52 -28.49 -15.35
N GLN A 136 -32.28 -29.63 -16.00
CA GLN A 136 -30.94 -29.97 -16.51
C GLN A 136 -30.42 -28.93 -17.50
N ALA A 137 -31.26 -28.48 -18.44
CA ALA A 137 -30.85 -27.44 -19.37
C ALA A 137 -30.47 -26.11 -18.68
N GLU A 138 -31.28 -25.68 -17.70
CA GLU A 138 -30.98 -24.47 -16.90
C GLU A 138 -29.66 -24.59 -16.14
N VAL A 139 -29.40 -25.75 -15.50
CA VAL A 139 -28.17 -26.01 -14.76
C VAL A 139 -26.98 -26.13 -15.71
N GLN A 140 -27.16 -26.76 -16.88
CA GLN A 140 -26.13 -26.86 -17.92
C GLN A 140 -25.73 -25.46 -18.41
N ASP A 141 -26.70 -24.57 -18.67
CA ASP A 141 -26.42 -23.18 -19.08
C ASP A 141 -25.55 -22.45 -18.02
N ILE A 142 -25.81 -22.67 -16.73
CA ILE A 142 -25.00 -22.10 -15.64
C ILE A 142 -23.58 -22.68 -15.68
N ILE A 143 -23.45 -24.01 -15.82
CA ILE A 143 -22.16 -24.71 -15.87
C ILE A 143 -21.32 -24.22 -17.05
N ASP A 144 -21.91 -24.08 -18.23
CA ASP A 144 -21.23 -23.63 -19.44
C ASP A 144 -20.86 -22.15 -19.36
N ALA A 145 -21.76 -21.30 -18.84
CA ALA A 145 -21.50 -19.86 -18.65
C ALA A 145 -20.35 -19.59 -17.64
N THR A 146 -20.21 -20.43 -16.62
CA THR A 146 -19.18 -20.28 -15.58
C THR A 146 -17.90 -21.06 -15.87
N ASP A 147 -17.90 -21.91 -16.95
CA ASP A 147 -16.83 -22.87 -17.23
C ASP A 147 -16.51 -23.74 -16.00
N ALA A 148 -17.58 -24.29 -15.41
CA ALA A 148 -17.53 -25.00 -14.13
C ALA A 148 -16.68 -26.26 -14.16
N TRP A 149 -16.60 -26.95 -15.31
CA TRP A 149 -15.79 -28.16 -15.48
C TRP A 149 -14.30 -27.95 -15.21
N ASN A 150 -13.80 -26.73 -15.42
CA ASN A 150 -12.40 -26.35 -15.21
C ASN A 150 -12.17 -25.62 -13.87
N MET A 151 -13.18 -25.57 -12.97
CA MET A 151 -13.14 -24.76 -11.75
C MET A 151 -12.02 -25.16 -10.80
N ASP A 152 -11.79 -26.46 -10.57
CA ASP A 152 -10.68 -26.93 -9.72
C ASP A 152 -9.32 -26.47 -10.26
N SER A 153 -9.12 -26.53 -11.57
CA SER A 153 -7.87 -26.06 -12.20
C SER A 153 -7.72 -24.53 -12.11
N LYS A 154 -8.82 -23.78 -12.19
CA LYS A 154 -8.80 -22.31 -11.99
C LYS A 154 -8.46 -21.96 -10.54
N LEU A 155 -9.07 -22.68 -9.60
CA LEU A 155 -8.83 -22.52 -8.16
C LEU A 155 -7.37 -22.80 -7.82
N ASP A 156 -6.84 -23.95 -8.26
CA ASP A 156 -5.44 -24.31 -7.98
C ASP A 156 -4.46 -23.32 -8.60
N ARG A 157 -4.72 -22.81 -9.82
CA ARG A 157 -3.90 -21.77 -10.46
C ARG A 157 -3.94 -20.44 -9.69
N ALA A 158 -5.13 -20.00 -9.25
CA ALA A 158 -5.26 -18.77 -8.48
C ALA A 158 -4.57 -18.88 -7.12
N MET A 159 -4.73 -20.02 -6.43
CA MET A 159 -4.04 -20.28 -5.16
C MET A 159 -2.51 -20.32 -5.34
N ALA A 160 -2.01 -20.94 -6.41
CA ALA A 160 -0.58 -20.99 -6.70
C ALA A 160 -0.02 -19.59 -7.03
N ALA A 161 -0.72 -18.80 -7.85
CA ALA A 161 -0.30 -17.47 -8.26
C ALA A 161 -0.22 -16.49 -7.07
N LEU A 162 -1.16 -16.57 -6.14
CA LEU A 162 -1.16 -15.77 -4.91
C LEU A 162 -0.34 -16.42 -3.78
N ARG A 163 0.32 -17.55 -4.07
CA ARG A 163 1.11 -18.31 -3.08
C ARG A 163 0.32 -18.54 -1.79
N CYS A 164 -0.95 -18.95 -1.93
CA CYS A 164 -1.75 -19.37 -0.80
C CYS A 164 -1.09 -20.57 -0.09
N PRO A 165 -1.29 -20.71 1.23
CA PRO A 165 -0.87 -21.91 1.95
C PRO A 165 -1.50 -23.18 1.38
N ALA A 166 -0.95 -24.35 1.75
CA ALA A 166 -1.48 -25.64 1.32
C ALA A 166 -2.97 -25.77 1.66
N GLY A 167 -3.76 -26.28 0.71
CA GLY A 167 -5.22 -26.25 0.78
C GLY A 167 -5.84 -27.02 1.96
N ASP A 168 -5.12 -28.00 2.50
CA ASP A 168 -5.50 -28.84 3.64
C ASP A 168 -5.22 -28.22 5.00
N LEU A 169 -4.47 -27.11 5.05
CA LEU A 169 -4.15 -26.44 6.32
C LEU A 169 -5.38 -25.77 6.93
N PRO A 170 -5.58 -25.87 8.26
CA PRO A 170 -6.62 -25.13 8.97
C PRO A 170 -6.27 -23.62 9.00
N VAL A 171 -7.27 -22.77 8.81
CA VAL A 171 -7.10 -21.31 8.74
C VAL A 171 -6.60 -20.71 10.06
N THR A 172 -6.87 -21.36 11.18
CA THR A 172 -6.43 -20.92 12.52
C THR A 172 -4.91 -20.80 12.66
N ASN A 173 -4.17 -21.57 11.89
CA ASN A 173 -2.69 -21.62 11.96
C ASN A 173 -2.00 -20.61 11.02
N LEU A 174 -2.78 -19.83 10.27
CA LEU A 174 -2.28 -18.90 9.28
C LEU A 174 -1.85 -17.55 9.90
N SER A 175 -0.76 -17.00 9.41
CA SER A 175 -0.39 -15.61 9.64
C SER A 175 -1.40 -14.64 9.02
N GLY A 176 -1.44 -13.39 9.48
CA GLY A 176 -2.33 -12.36 8.93
C GLY A 176 -2.17 -12.18 7.42
N GLY A 177 -0.93 -12.20 6.92
CA GLY A 177 -0.65 -12.10 5.48
C GLY A 177 -1.15 -13.30 4.67
N GLU A 178 -1.06 -14.52 5.24
CA GLU A 178 -1.60 -15.73 4.60
C GLU A 178 -3.13 -15.70 4.57
N ARG A 179 -3.78 -15.35 5.67
CA ARG A 179 -5.25 -15.17 5.74
C ARG A 179 -5.73 -14.19 4.65
N ARG A 180 -4.98 -13.11 4.43
CA ARG A 180 -5.30 -12.11 3.43
C ARG A 180 -5.19 -12.63 2.01
N ARG A 181 -4.13 -13.41 1.68
CA ARG A 181 -3.98 -14.04 0.38
C ARG A 181 -5.13 -15.01 0.07
N VAL A 182 -5.55 -15.81 1.05
CA VAL A 182 -6.69 -16.72 0.94
C VAL A 182 -8.00 -15.94 0.66
N ALA A 183 -8.25 -14.85 1.40
CA ALA A 183 -9.42 -14.02 1.21
C ALA A 183 -9.43 -13.29 -0.15
N LEU A 184 -8.27 -12.79 -0.59
CA LEU A 184 -8.11 -12.19 -1.92
C LEU A 184 -8.39 -13.24 -3.01
N CYS A 185 -7.84 -14.44 -2.90
CA CYS A 185 -8.09 -15.54 -3.83
C CYS A 185 -9.58 -15.88 -3.93
N ARG A 186 -10.26 -16.02 -2.79
CA ARG A 186 -11.71 -16.23 -2.72
C ARG A 186 -12.49 -15.14 -3.45
N LEU A 187 -12.15 -13.89 -3.18
CA LEU A 187 -12.83 -12.72 -3.76
C LEU A 187 -12.64 -12.61 -5.28
N LEU A 188 -11.43 -12.85 -5.78
CA LEU A 188 -11.15 -12.80 -7.22
C LEU A 188 -11.88 -13.91 -7.99
N LEU A 189 -12.02 -15.10 -7.39
CA LEU A 189 -12.76 -16.21 -7.98
C LEU A 189 -14.28 -15.95 -7.98
N GLN A 190 -14.81 -15.21 -7.00
CA GLN A 190 -16.21 -14.80 -6.93
C GLN A 190 -16.63 -13.87 -8.08
N LYS A 191 -15.70 -13.11 -8.65
CA LYS A 191 -15.90 -12.18 -9.78
C LYS A 191 -17.09 -11.21 -9.62
N PRO A 192 -17.17 -10.41 -8.53
CA PRO A 192 -18.24 -9.44 -8.37
C PRO A 192 -18.15 -8.33 -9.42
N ASP A 193 -19.28 -7.67 -9.75
CA ASP A 193 -19.30 -6.55 -10.68
C ASP A 193 -18.49 -5.34 -10.21
N VAL A 194 -18.42 -5.15 -8.89
CA VAL A 194 -17.61 -4.12 -8.24
C VAL A 194 -16.67 -4.77 -7.22
N LEU A 195 -15.38 -4.61 -7.46
CA LEU A 195 -14.33 -5.13 -6.62
C LEU A 195 -13.70 -4.00 -5.81
N LEU A 196 -13.85 -4.07 -4.49
CA LEU A 196 -13.28 -3.11 -3.55
C LEU A 196 -12.10 -3.75 -2.83
N LEU A 197 -10.89 -3.19 -3.01
CA LEU A 197 -9.64 -3.73 -2.48
C LEU A 197 -8.97 -2.72 -1.56
N ASP A 198 -8.87 -3.05 -0.26
CA ASP A 198 -8.17 -2.21 0.71
C ASP A 198 -6.76 -2.75 0.95
N GLU A 199 -5.73 -2.10 0.43
CA GLU A 199 -4.31 -2.47 0.44
C GLU A 199 -4.02 -3.89 -0.11
N PRO A 200 -4.44 -4.24 -1.35
CA PRO A 200 -4.34 -5.61 -1.86
C PRO A 200 -2.90 -6.09 -2.08
N THR A 201 -1.95 -5.19 -2.22
CA THR A 201 -0.54 -5.50 -2.47
C THR A 201 0.26 -5.79 -1.19
N ASN A 202 -0.26 -5.42 -0.01
CA ASN A 202 0.41 -5.67 1.25
C ASN A 202 0.58 -7.18 1.51
N HIS A 203 1.76 -7.58 1.93
CA HIS A 203 2.16 -8.98 2.19
C HIS A 203 2.21 -9.89 0.94
N LEU A 204 2.08 -9.34 -0.26
CA LEU A 204 2.35 -10.05 -1.51
C LEU A 204 3.81 -9.85 -1.91
N ASP A 205 4.39 -10.85 -2.53
CA ASP A 205 5.69 -10.70 -3.19
C ASP A 205 5.53 -10.14 -4.62
N ALA A 206 6.62 -9.69 -5.22
CA ALA A 206 6.59 -9.02 -6.51
C ALA A 206 5.94 -9.86 -7.63
N GLU A 207 6.12 -11.18 -7.63
CA GLU A 207 5.52 -12.05 -8.65
C GLU A 207 4.00 -12.18 -8.47
N SER A 208 3.52 -12.26 -7.23
CA SER A 208 2.08 -12.26 -6.93
C SER A 208 1.43 -10.91 -7.25
N ILE A 209 2.17 -9.79 -7.04
CA ILE A 209 1.70 -8.46 -7.42
C ILE A 209 1.62 -8.33 -8.95
N ASP A 210 2.66 -8.74 -9.69
CA ASP A 210 2.64 -8.73 -11.16
C ASP A 210 1.45 -9.54 -11.73
N TRP A 211 1.15 -10.70 -11.14
CA TRP A 211 0.00 -11.50 -11.53
C TRP A 211 -1.34 -10.80 -11.21
N LEU A 212 -1.45 -10.20 -10.02
CA LEU A 212 -2.65 -9.46 -9.61
C LEU A 212 -2.92 -8.27 -10.53
N GLU A 213 -1.90 -7.51 -10.90
CA GLU A 213 -1.99 -6.41 -11.85
C GLU A 213 -2.54 -6.86 -13.19
N GLN A 214 -1.98 -7.93 -13.78
CA GLN A 214 -2.46 -8.50 -15.04
C GLN A 214 -3.91 -8.97 -14.94
N HIS A 215 -4.28 -9.62 -13.82
CA HIS A 215 -5.64 -10.07 -13.59
C HIS A 215 -6.63 -8.92 -13.50
N LEU A 216 -6.28 -7.86 -12.76
CA LEU A 216 -7.14 -6.68 -12.59
C LEU A 216 -7.24 -5.80 -13.84
N GLN A 217 -6.20 -5.73 -14.66
CA GLN A 217 -6.25 -5.07 -15.99
C GLN A 217 -7.26 -5.73 -16.92
N GLN A 218 -7.37 -7.07 -16.86
CA GLN A 218 -8.30 -7.86 -17.68
C GLN A 218 -9.69 -8.00 -17.04
N TYR A 219 -9.87 -7.52 -15.81
CA TYR A 219 -11.12 -7.63 -15.09
C TYR A 219 -12.20 -6.77 -15.75
N GLU A 220 -13.32 -7.36 -16.13
CA GLU A 220 -14.40 -6.65 -16.83
C GLU A 220 -15.17 -5.68 -15.92
N GLY A 221 -15.32 -6.03 -14.65
CA GLY A 221 -16.02 -5.21 -13.65
C GLY A 221 -15.23 -3.97 -13.21
N THR A 222 -15.86 -3.17 -12.38
CA THR A 222 -15.23 -1.98 -11.77
C THR A 222 -14.29 -2.40 -10.65
N VAL A 223 -13.09 -1.85 -10.64
CA VAL A 223 -12.10 -2.06 -9.57
C VAL A 223 -11.86 -0.74 -8.86
N ILE A 224 -12.02 -0.73 -7.55
CA ILE A 224 -11.66 0.40 -6.68
C ILE A 224 -10.64 -0.11 -5.67
N ALA A 225 -9.42 0.37 -5.76
CA ALA A 225 -8.32 -0.07 -4.90
C ALA A 225 -7.74 1.08 -4.09
N VAL A 226 -7.60 0.86 -2.80
CA VAL A 226 -6.77 1.70 -1.91
C VAL A 226 -5.42 1.02 -1.81
N THR A 227 -4.35 1.67 -2.23
CA THR A 227 -2.99 1.15 -2.06
C THR A 227 -1.96 2.26 -2.06
N HIS A 228 -0.83 1.98 -1.45
CA HIS A 228 0.36 2.83 -1.47
C HIS A 228 1.37 2.37 -2.53
N ASP A 229 1.14 1.23 -3.19
CA ASP A 229 1.97 0.75 -4.31
C ASP A 229 1.70 1.59 -5.57
N ARG A 230 2.67 2.43 -5.90
CA ARG A 230 2.58 3.41 -6.99
C ARG A 230 2.64 2.75 -8.36
N TYR A 231 3.39 1.64 -8.52
CA TYR A 231 3.43 0.87 -9.76
C TYR A 231 2.10 0.20 -10.01
N PHE A 232 1.51 -0.41 -8.97
CA PHE A 232 0.17 -0.97 -9.07
C PHE A 232 -0.86 0.07 -9.52
N LEU A 233 -0.81 1.28 -8.94
CA LEU A 233 -1.69 2.38 -9.36
C LEU A 233 -1.39 2.85 -10.79
N ASP A 234 -0.14 2.81 -11.21
CA ASP A 234 0.25 3.23 -12.56
C ASP A 234 -0.17 2.22 -13.63
N ASP A 235 -0.09 0.93 -13.31
CA ASP A 235 -0.40 -0.16 -14.24
C ASP A 235 -1.90 -0.50 -14.29
N VAL A 236 -2.62 -0.39 -13.16
CA VAL A 236 -4.02 -0.82 -13.06
C VAL A 236 -5.01 0.35 -13.19
N SER A 237 -4.68 1.54 -12.66
CA SER A 237 -5.67 2.63 -12.54
C SER A 237 -5.79 3.46 -13.82
N GLU A 238 -7.04 3.76 -14.21
CA GLU A 238 -7.42 4.75 -15.22
C GLU A 238 -7.86 6.08 -14.59
N TRP A 239 -8.21 6.04 -13.32
CA TRP A 239 -8.63 7.18 -12.53
C TRP A 239 -7.97 7.13 -11.15
N ILE A 240 -7.59 8.28 -10.66
CA ILE A 240 -7.14 8.46 -9.27
C ILE A 240 -8.18 9.31 -8.52
N LEU A 241 -8.68 8.80 -7.40
CA LEU A 241 -9.50 9.54 -6.46
C LEU A 241 -8.63 9.96 -5.27
N GLU A 242 -8.28 11.22 -5.21
CA GLU A 242 -7.53 11.78 -4.10
C GLU A 242 -8.47 12.21 -2.98
N LEU A 243 -8.27 11.67 -1.78
CA LEU A 243 -8.94 12.15 -0.56
C LEU A 243 -8.03 13.17 0.13
N ASP A 244 -8.37 14.44 0.00
CA ASP A 244 -7.67 15.55 0.65
C ASP A 244 -8.62 16.36 1.51
N ARG A 245 -8.30 16.52 2.81
CA ARG A 245 -9.08 17.30 3.81
C ARG A 245 -10.58 16.94 3.85
N GLY A 246 -10.90 15.68 3.58
CA GLY A 246 -12.25 15.15 3.56
C GLY A 246 -12.98 15.31 2.23
N GLU A 247 -12.41 15.99 1.25
CA GLU A 247 -12.95 16.14 -0.10
C GLU A 247 -12.44 15.04 -1.00
N GLY A 248 -13.25 14.55 -1.93
CA GLY A 248 -12.90 13.58 -2.94
C GLY A 248 -12.63 14.26 -4.28
N ILE A 249 -11.38 14.27 -4.74
CA ILE A 249 -10.96 14.93 -5.97
C ILE A 249 -10.63 13.87 -7.02
N PRO A 250 -11.44 13.71 -8.08
CA PRO A 250 -11.17 12.76 -9.15
C PRO A 250 -10.16 13.33 -10.15
N TRP A 251 -9.19 12.51 -10.53
CA TRP A 251 -8.19 12.81 -11.55
C TRP A 251 -8.23 11.74 -12.63
N HIS A 252 -8.22 12.15 -13.89
CA HIS A 252 -8.16 11.23 -15.01
C HIS A 252 -6.71 10.85 -15.31
N GLY A 253 -6.45 9.56 -15.44
CA GLY A 253 -5.15 8.97 -15.70
C GLY A 253 -4.65 8.13 -14.52
N ASN A 254 -3.45 7.58 -14.67
CA ASN A 254 -2.77 6.77 -13.69
C ASN A 254 -2.00 7.62 -12.65
N TYR A 255 -1.24 6.97 -11.77
CA TYR A 255 -0.50 7.65 -10.70
C TYR A 255 0.52 8.67 -11.23
N SER A 256 1.28 8.34 -12.27
CA SER A 256 2.25 9.27 -12.89
C SER A 256 1.56 10.51 -13.47
N SER A 257 0.43 10.32 -14.13
CA SER A 257 -0.39 11.40 -14.67
C SER A 257 -0.97 12.30 -13.56
N TRP A 258 -1.43 11.70 -12.47
CA TRP A 258 -1.89 12.43 -11.29
C TRP A 258 -0.76 13.27 -10.66
N LEU A 259 0.45 12.70 -10.53
CA LEU A 259 1.60 13.39 -9.95
C LEU A 259 1.97 14.64 -10.75
N ASP A 260 1.99 14.53 -12.08
CA ASP A 260 2.25 15.64 -12.99
C ASP A 260 1.17 16.74 -12.89
N GLN A 261 -0.10 16.35 -12.87
CA GLN A 261 -1.24 17.27 -12.73
C GLN A 261 -1.21 17.97 -11.38
N LYS A 262 -0.96 17.23 -10.29
CA LYS A 262 -0.87 17.78 -8.92
C LYS A 262 0.30 18.75 -8.80
N THR A 263 1.48 18.40 -9.33
CA THR A 263 2.66 19.27 -9.32
C THR A 263 2.39 20.58 -10.03
N LYS A 264 1.77 20.55 -11.20
CA LYS A 264 1.38 21.77 -11.95
C LYS A 264 0.38 22.62 -11.16
N ARG A 265 -0.60 21.99 -10.52
CA ARG A 265 -1.58 22.68 -9.65
C ARG A 265 -0.90 23.33 -8.46
N MET A 266 -0.01 22.61 -7.75
CA MET A 266 0.73 23.16 -6.61
C MET A 266 1.61 24.35 -7.00
N MET A 267 2.30 24.27 -8.16
CA MET A 267 3.09 25.40 -8.68
C MET A 267 2.22 26.63 -8.98
N GLN A 268 1.00 26.43 -9.47
CA GLN A 268 0.05 27.51 -9.71
C GLN A 268 -0.48 28.11 -8.39
N GLU A 269 -0.80 27.27 -7.42
CA GLU A 269 -1.23 27.67 -6.08
C GLU A 269 -0.11 28.43 -5.36
N GLU A 270 1.13 27.97 -5.43
CA GLU A 270 2.30 28.66 -4.86
C GLU A 270 2.55 30.04 -5.49
N LYS A 271 2.41 30.14 -6.84
CA LYS A 271 2.45 31.44 -7.52
C LYS A 271 1.33 32.37 -7.06
N GLN A 272 0.14 31.84 -6.82
CA GLN A 272 -0.99 32.63 -6.29
C GLN A 272 -0.76 33.01 -4.83
N ALA A 273 -0.26 32.07 -3.99
CA ALA A 273 0.10 32.32 -2.60
C ALA A 273 1.20 33.38 -2.48
N SER A 274 2.23 33.33 -3.34
CA SER A 274 3.26 34.36 -3.39
C SER A 274 2.70 35.74 -3.75
N LYS A 275 1.75 35.80 -4.70
CA LYS A 275 1.06 37.06 -5.02
C LYS A 275 0.18 37.55 -3.85
N ARG A 276 -0.52 36.63 -3.16
CA ARG A 276 -1.30 36.91 -1.96
C ARG A 276 -0.39 37.44 -0.85
N ARG A 277 0.75 36.79 -0.59
CA ARG A 277 1.73 37.22 0.42
C ARG A 277 2.21 38.65 0.18
N LYS A 278 2.59 38.98 -1.07
CA LYS A 278 2.95 40.35 -1.45
C LYS A 278 1.81 41.36 -1.28
N ALA A 279 0.56 40.92 -1.51
CA ALA A 279 -0.61 41.76 -1.21
C ALA A 279 -0.80 41.95 0.29
N LEU A 280 -0.62 40.89 1.08
CA LEU A 280 -0.71 40.90 2.54
C LEU A 280 0.36 41.80 3.17
N GLU A 281 1.60 41.73 2.69
CA GLU A 281 2.69 42.64 3.12
C GLU A 281 2.36 44.11 2.85
N ARG A 282 1.80 44.43 1.69
CA ARG A 282 1.33 45.80 1.38
C ARG A 282 0.18 46.23 2.24
N GLU A 283 -0.75 45.34 2.58
CA GLU A 283 -1.86 45.64 3.50
C GLU A 283 -1.36 45.79 4.95
N LEU A 284 -0.33 45.04 5.33
CA LEU A 284 0.35 45.15 6.63
C LEU A 284 1.05 46.50 6.76
N GLU A 285 1.83 46.91 5.75
CA GLU A 285 2.44 48.23 5.71
C GLU A 285 1.39 49.33 5.80
N TRP A 286 0.28 49.19 5.08
CA TRP A 286 -0.83 50.11 5.18
C TRP A 286 -1.46 50.15 6.60
N ALA A 287 -1.61 49.00 7.25
CA ALA A 287 -2.14 48.89 8.61
C ALA A 287 -1.24 49.53 9.65
N HIS A 288 0.07 49.60 9.40
CA HIS A 288 1.05 50.28 10.28
C HIS A 288 1.17 51.80 10.05
N MET A 289 0.56 52.33 8.98
CA MET A 289 0.54 53.78 8.73
C MET A 289 -0.34 54.53 9.73
N ALA A 290 -0.02 55.82 9.96
CA ALA A 290 -0.59 56.66 11.00
C ALA A 290 -2.13 56.81 10.97
N PRO A 291 -2.81 57.04 12.12
CA PRO A 291 -4.27 57.01 12.28
C PRO A 291 -5.09 57.93 11.37
N LYS A 292 -4.48 59.02 10.86
CA LYS A 292 -5.19 59.97 9.97
C LYS A 292 -5.51 59.42 8.57
N ALA A 293 -4.87 58.34 8.16
CA ALA A 293 -5.12 57.68 6.87
C ALA A 293 -6.20 56.56 6.89
N ARG A 294 -6.76 56.28 8.07
CA ARG A 294 -7.66 55.14 8.31
C ARG A 294 -9.16 55.44 8.20
N GLN A 295 -9.57 56.62 7.76
CA GLN A 295 -11.00 56.97 7.78
C GLN A 295 -11.85 56.14 6.80
N ALA A 296 -12.92 55.55 7.36
CA ALA A 296 -14.12 54.97 6.75
C ALA A 296 -14.03 53.64 5.99
N LYS A 297 -12.89 53.16 5.49
CA LYS A 297 -12.80 51.86 4.78
C LYS A 297 -12.02 50.75 5.53
N GLY A 298 -11.65 51.01 6.79
CA GLY A 298 -10.71 50.19 7.54
C GLY A 298 -11.23 48.82 8.00
N LYS A 299 -12.52 48.73 8.33
CA LYS A 299 -13.06 47.50 8.97
C LYS A 299 -13.20 46.32 8.03
N ALA A 300 -13.62 46.55 6.78
CA ALA A 300 -13.71 45.50 5.74
C ALA A 300 -12.32 45.00 5.31
N ARG A 301 -11.32 45.89 5.27
CA ARG A 301 -9.95 45.60 4.95
C ARG A 301 -9.23 44.81 6.08
N LEU A 302 -9.51 45.16 7.35
CA LEU A 302 -9.00 44.43 8.50
C LEU A 302 -9.58 43.00 8.56
N ASN A 303 -10.87 42.84 8.31
CA ASN A 303 -11.52 41.53 8.24
C ASN A 303 -10.96 40.65 7.08
N ALA A 304 -10.70 41.26 5.92
CA ALA A 304 -10.05 40.58 4.79
C ALA A 304 -8.61 40.15 5.13
N TYR A 305 -7.87 40.98 5.88
CA TYR A 305 -6.53 40.64 6.35
C TYR A 305 -6.54 39.49 7.37
N GLU A 306 -7.45 39.53 8.37
CA GLU A 306 -7.62 38.42 9.34
C GLU A 306 -8.03 37.11 8.68
N GLN A 307 -8.86 37.16 7.65
CA GLN A 307 -9.28 36.01 6.88
C GLN A 307 -8.09 35.43 6.08
N MET A 308 -7.28 36.27 5.43
CA MET A 308 -6.06 35.84 4.72
C MET A 308 -5.01 35.25 5.66
N LEU A 309 -4.83 35.80 6.88
CA LEU A 309 -3.94 35.27 7.91
C LEU A 309 -4.40 33.89 8.41
N GLY A 310 -5.70 33.69 8.58
CA GLY A 310 -6.28 32.39 8.95
C GLY A 310 -6.09 31.30 7.88
N GLU A 311 -6.10 31.69 6.60
CA GLU A 311 -5.83 30.80 5.47
C GLU A 311 -4.33 30.45 5.37
N GLU A 312 -3.42 31.42 5.58
CA GLU A 312 -1.97 31.19 5.52
C GLU A 312 -1.45 30.27 6.64
N GLN A 313 -2.08 30.29 7.83
CA GLN A 313 -1.74 29.36 8.91
C GLN A 313 -2.09 27.92 8.57
N LYS A 314 -3.13 27.67 7.76
CA LYS A 314 -3.52 26.33 7.33
C LYS A 314 -2.56 25.73 6.28
N GLU A 315 -1.91 26.56 5.46
CA GLU A 315 -0.99 26.11 4.41
C GLU A 315 0.41 25.71 4.94
N ARG A 316 0.83 26.18 6.10
CA ARG A 316 2.17 25.93 6.67
C ARG A 316 2.38 24.52 7.24
N GLU A 317 1.33 23.74 7.44
CA GLU A 317 1.42 22.42 8.10
C GLU A 317 1.84 21.26 7.17
N GLU A 318 2.17 21.48 5.90
CA GLU A 318 2.20 20.41 4.88
C GLU A 318 3.56 19.97 4.32
N LYS A 319 4.67 20.58 4.68
CA LYS A 319 5.99 20.07 4.22
C LYS A 319 6.61 19.15 5.27
N LEU A 320 6.40 17.86 5.09
CA LEU A 320 7.09 16.84 5.87
C LEU A 320 8.52 16.70 5.33
N GLU A 321 9.53 16.96 6.17
CA GLU A 321 10.94 16.74 5.86
C GLU A 321 11.54 15.77 6.88
N ILE A 322 11.92 14.57 6.43
CA ILE A 322 12.64 13.61 7.25
C ILE A 322 14.14 13.84 7.06
N PHE A 323 14.79 14.35 8.10
CA PHE A 323 16.23 14.49 8.12
C PHE A 323 16.87 13.27 8.78
N ILE A 324 17.76 12.58 8.05
CA ILE A 324 18.54 11.45 8.56
C ILE A 324 19.90 11.98 8.97
N PRO A 325 20.23 11.96 10.27
CA PRO A 325 21.53 12.46 10.73
C PRO A 325 22.65 11.54 10.25
N ASN A 326 23.75 12.12 9.81
CA ASN A 326 24.94 11.37 9.45
C ASN A 326 25.57 10.77 10.72
N GLY A 327 25.81 9.46 10.69
CA GLY A 327 26.58 8.78 11.71
C GLY A 327 28.09 9.03 11.60
N PRO A 328 28.91 8.32 12.38
CA PRO A 328 30.36 8.38 12.27
C PRO A 328 30.83 7.99 10.84
N ARG A 329 32.00 8.50 10.44
CA ARG A 329 32.54 8.22 9.08
C ARG A 329 32.77 6.72 8.90
N LEU A 330 32.25 6.18 7.80
CA LEU A 330 32.49 4.79 7.39
C LEU A 330 33.93 4.56 6.94
N GLY A 331 34.45 3.38 7.24
CA GLY A 331 35.71 2.87 6.69
C GLY A 331 35.52 2.33 5.27
N ASN A 332 36.59 1.81 4.68
CA ASN A 332 36.57 1.24 3.33
C ASN A 332 35.78 -0.07 3.23
N LYS A 333 35.73 -0.85 4.32
CA LYS A 333 34.90 -2.07 4.43
C LYS A 333 33.64 -1.73 5.23
N VAL A 334 32.48 -1.96 4.64
CA VAL A 334 31.19 -1.77 5.30
C VAL A 334 30.60 -3.11 5.67
N ILE A 335 30.10 -3.88 4.71
CA ILE A 335 29.62 -5.26 4.89
C ILE A 335 30.12 -6.06 3.69
N GLU A 336 30.70 -7.22 3.93
CA GLU A 336 31.19 -8.11 2.90
C GLU A 336 30.76 -9.56 3.20
N ALA A 337 30.16 -10.21 2.24
CA ALA A 337 29.75 -11.61 2.30
C ALA A 337 30.46 -12.37 1.16
N GLN A 338 31.16 -13.45 1.50
CA GLN A 338 31.88 -14.30 0.55
C GLN A 338 31.47 -15.76 0.76
N HIS A 339 30.88 -16.36 -0.26
CA HIS A 339 30.44 -17.75 -0.28
C HIS A 339 29.54 -18.15 0.90
N VAL A 340 28.70 -17.19 1.36
CA VAL A 340 27.88 -17.37 2.57
C VAL A 340 26.70 -18.29 2.29
N SER A 341 26.51 -19.26 3.17
CA SER A 341 25.38 -20.19 3.13
C SER A 341 24.66 -20.21 4.47
N LYS A 342 23.31 -20.34 4.40
CA LYS A 342 22.43 -20.44 5.56
C LYS A 342 21.26 -21.36 5.30
N ALA A 343 21.01 -22.29 6.25
CA ALA A 343 19.87 -23.18 6.22
C ALA A 343 19.22 -23.28 7.62
N PHE A 344 17.96 -23.66 7.69
CA PHE A 344 17.25 -24.05 8.91
C PHE A 344 16.65 -25.44 8.71
N GLY A 345 17.27 -26.44 9.35
CA GLY A 345 16.94 -27.85 9.13
C GLY A 345 17.14 -28.21 7.65
N ASP A 346 16.10 -28.76 7.01
CA ASP A 346 16.15 -29.15 5.59
C ASP A 346 15.92 -27.98 4.62
N LYS A 347 15.54 -26.80 5.12
CA LYS A 347 15.28 -25.64 4.29
C LYS A 347 16.53 -24.80 4.09
N VAL A 348 17.11 -24.86 2.89
CA VAL A 348 18.19 -23.95 2.47
C VAL A 348 17.56 -22.60 2.13
N LEU A 349 18.03 -21.53 2.82
CA LEU A 349 17.58 -20.17 2.54
C LEU A 349 18.39 -19.57 1.40
N PHE A 350 19.71 -19.68 1.48
CA PHE A 350 20.63 -19.28 0.43
C PHE A 350 21.93 -20.06 0.53
N SER A 351 22.54 -20.28 -0.63
CA SER A 351 23.84 -20.91 -0.79
C SER A 351 24.70 -20.02 -1.67
N ASP A 352 26.00 -19.95 -1.36
CA ASP A 352 26.98 -19.19 -2.14
C ASP A 352 26.65 -17.69 -2.32
N LEU A 353 26.09 -17.05 -1.28
CA LEU A 353 25.80 -15.62 -1.29
C LEU A 353 27.11 -14.81 -1.33
N ASN A 354 27.26 -14.00 -2.36
CA ASN A 354 28.39 -13.09 -2.53
C ASN A 354 27.84 -11.68 -2.76
N PHE A 355 28.11 -10.76 -1.81
CA PHE A 355 27.79 -9.35 -2.01
C PHE A 355 28.68 -8.46 -1.15
N MET A 356 28.79 -7.21 -1.56
CA MET A 356 29.47 -6.15 -0.83
C MET A 356 28.57 -4.91 -0.78
N LEU A 357 28.39 -4.33 0.41
CA LEU A 357 27.72 -3.04 0.56
C LEU A 357 28.72 -1.93 0.23
N PRO A 358 28.57 -1.23 -0.92
CA PRO A 358 29.50 -0.20 -1.31
C PRO A 358 29.35 1.05 -0.43
N PRO A 359 30.39 1.86 -0.24
CA PRO A 359 30.29 3.15 0.45
C PRO A 359 29.24 4.05 -0.21
N ASN A 360 28.36 4.66 0.61
CA ASN A 360 27.21 5.46 0.16
C ASN A 360 26.21 4.68 -0.72
N GLY A 361 26.30 3.34 -0.73
CA GLY A 361 25.38 2.50 -1.50
C GLY A 361 24.09 2.22 -0.74
N ILE A 362 23.01 2.13 -1.48
CA ILE A 362 21.71 1.65 -0.99
C ILE A 362 21.41 0.34 -1.70
N VAL A 363 21.36 -0.75 -0.94
CA VAL A 363 21.07 -2.09 -1.47
C VAL A 363 19.61 -2.45 -1.18
N GLY A 364 18.81 -2.63 -2.22
CA GLY A 364 17.46 -3.15 -2.13
C GLY A 364 17.45 -4.68 -2.09
N VAL A 365 16.85 -5.27 -1.07
CA VAL A 365 16.73 -6.72 -0.90
C VAL A 365 15.32 -7.15 -1.31
N ILE A 366 15.22 -7.96 -2.35
CA ILE A 366 13.96 -8.43 -2.89
C ILE A 366 13.88 -9.96 -2.93
N GLY A 367 12.68 -10.49 -3.01
CA GLY A 367 12.45 -11.94 -3.15
C GLY A 367 11.21 -12.43 -2.43
N PRO A 368 10.86 -13.71 -2.58
CA PRO A 368 9.67 -14.30 -1.98
C PRO A 368 9.65 -14.20 -0.46
N ASN A 369 8.45 -14.28 0.10
CA ASN A 369 8.30 -14.37 1.55
C ASN A 369 8.89 -15.68 2.06
N GLY A 370 9.66 -15.61 3.16
CA GLY A 370 10.36 -16.76 3.73
C GLY A 370 11.60 -17.21 2.97
N ALA A 371 12.12 -16.41 2.03
CA ALA A 371 13.36 -16.68 1.29
C ALA A 371 14.64 -16.40 2.10
N GLY A 372 14.53 -15.79 3.29
CA GLY A 372 15.69 -15.50 4.15
C GLY A 372 16.11 -14.04 4.21
N LYS A 373 15.29 -13.10 3.70
CA LYS A 373 15.59 -11.66 3.72
C LYS A 373 15.84 -11.13 5.13
N THR A 374 14.94 -11.37 6.07
CA THR A 374 15.11 -10.97 7.49
C THR A 374 16.25 -11.75 8.16
N THR A 375 16.54 -12.99 7.72
CA THR A 375 17.70 -13.75 8.21
C THR A 375 19.01 -13.07 7.82
N LEU A 376 19.10 -12.51 6.61
CA LEU A 376 20.25 -11.69 6.21
C LEU A 376 20.46 -10.51 7.16
N PHE A 377 19.40 -9.80 7.56
CA PHE A 377 19.49 -8.70 8.54
C PHE A 377 20.00 -9.21 9.90
N ARG A 378 19.55 -10.37 10.35
CA ARG A 378 20.03 -10.98 11.59
C ARG A 378 21.51 -11.35 11.53
N LEU A 379 22.01 -11.79 10.35
CA LEU A 379 23.44 -12.02 10.14
C LEU A 379 24.22 -10.70 10.21
N ILE A 380 23.74 -9.63 9.58
CA ILE A 380 24.37 -8.30 9.63
C ILE A 380 24.43 -7.79 11.08
N MET A 381 23.39 -8.01 11.86
CA MET A 381 23.35 -7.63 13.28
C MET A 381 24.16 -8.55 14.20
N GLY A 382 24.71 -9.66 13.69
CA GLY A 382 25.42 -10.65 14.49
C GLY A 382 24.53 -11.48 15.42
N LEU A 383 23.20 -11.48 15.18
CA LEU A 383 22.21 -12.27 15.94
C LEU A 383 22.11 -13.73 15.47
N GLU A 384 22.62 -14.00 14.28
CA GLU A 384 22.70 -15.32 13.66
C GLU A 384 24.13 -15.58 13.18
N GLN A 385 24.49 -16.85 13.05
CA GLN A 385 25.79 -17.27 12.49
C GLN A 385 25.59 -17.89 11.11
N VAL A 386 26.57 -17.73 10.24
CA VAL A 386 26.61 -18.40 8.94
C VAL A 386 26.91 -19.88 9.09
N ASP A 387 26.37 -20.71 8.21
CA ASP A 387 26.66 -22.15 8.20
C ASP A 387 27.90 -22.46 7.33
N GLY A 388 28.23 -21.55 6.40
CA GLY A 388 29.41 -21.63 5.55
C GLY A 388 29.78 -20.27 5.00
N GLY A 389 31.04 -20.12 4.55
CA GLY A 389 31.56 -18.86 4.04
C GLY A 389 32.04 -17.88 5.11
N THR A 390 32.32 -16.65 4.69
CA THR A 390 32.75 -15.56 5.57
C THR A 390 31.81 -14.37 5.47
N PHE A 391 31.43 -13.80 6.62
CA PHE A 391 30.57 -12.62 6.71
C PHE A 391 31.25 -11.61 7.64
N GLU A 392 31.64 -10.48 7.06
CA GLU A 392 32.39 -9.44 7.77
C GLU A 392 31.57 -8.14 7.81
N VAL A 393 31.44 -7.56 9.01
CA VAL A 393 30.92 -6.22 9.24
C VAL A 393 32.06 -5.33 9.71
N GLY A 394 32.27 -4.20 9.05
CA GLY A 394 33.37 -3.30 9.33
C GLY A 394 33.34 -2.73 10.77
N GLU A 395 34.48 -2.56 11.40
CA GLU A 395 34.60 -2.05 12.77
C GLU A 395 34.01 -0.63 12.98
N THR A 396 33.94 0.17 11.91
CA THR A 396 33.39 1.52 11.94
C THR A 396 31.89 1.56 11.72
N VAL A 397 31.27 0.41 11.47
CA VAL A 397 29.82 0.32 11.22
C VAL A 397 29.05 0.51 12.51
N LYS A 398 28.11 1.47 12.49
CA LYS A 398 27.12 1.68 13.52
C LYS A 398 25.74 1.44 12.90
N LEU A 399 25.13 0.33 13.25
CA LEU A 399 23.83 -0.06 12.72
C LEU A 399 22.70 0.75 13.36
N ALA A 400 21.69 1.13 12.56
CA ALA A 400 20.38 1.52 13.03
C ALA A 400 19.35 0.65 12.31
N TYR A 401 18.51 -0.05 13.07
CA TYR A 401 17.60 -1.05 12.58
C TYR A 401 16.14 -0.65 12.79
N VAL A 402 15.33 -0.78 11.76
CA VAL A 402 13.87 -0.64 11.81
C VAL A 402 13.26 -2.04 11.66
N ASP A 403 12.67 -2.56 12.74
CA ASP A 403 12.08 -3.89 12.80
C ASP A 403 10.62 -3.88 12.33
N GLN A 404 10.22 -4.90 11.59
CA GLN A 404 8.83 -5.09 11.17
C GLN A 404 7.86 -5.38 12.35
N GLN A 405 8.36 -5.95 13.46
CA GLN A 405 7.53 -6.46 14.56
C GLN A 405 7.26 -5.45 15.69
N HIS A 406 7.83 -4.25 15.64
CA HIS A 406 7.64 -3.16 16.63
C HIS A 406 7.87 -3.56 18.10
N LYS A 407 8.73 -4.52 18.38
CA LYS A 407 8.96 -5.06 19.74
C LYS A 407 9.52 -4.05 20.73
N ASP A 408 10.19 -3.02 20.23
CA ASP A 408 10.85 -2.01 21.05
C ASP A 408 9.92 -0.89 21.52
N ILE A 409 8.65 -0.91 21.11
CA ILE A 409 7.66 0.12 21.47
C ILE A 409 6.88 -0.32 22.71
N ASP A 410 7.06 0.37 23.83
CA ASP A 410 6.27 0.17 25.05
C ASP A 410 4.85 0.74 24.86
N PRO A 411 3.79 -0.09 24.89
CA PRO A 411 2.42 0.34 24.65
C PRO A 411 1.90 1.34 25.69
N ASN A 412 2.50 1.39 26.88
CA ASN A 412 2.05 2.24 27.99
C ASN A 412 2.71 3.63 28.00
N LYS A 413 3.71 3.87 27.15
CA LYS A 413 4.36 5.18 27.02
C LYS A 413 3.68 6.02 25.95
N SER A 414 3.77 7.36 26.11
CA SER A 414 3.35 8.26 25.04
C SER A 414 4.39 8.27 23.90
N VAL A 415 3.97 8.72 22.71
CA VAL A 415 4.88 8.96 21.58
C VAL A 415 6.03 9.88 22.01
N TYR A 416 5.70 10.95 22.76
CA TYR A 416 6.70 11.88 23.27
C TYR A 416 7.69 11.20 24.22
N ASP A 417 7.22 10.47 25.22
CA ASP A 417 8.08 9.82 26.20
C ASP A 417 8.97 8.76 25.59
N THR A 418 8.48 8.06 24.57
CA THR A 418 9.24 7.03 23.83
C THR A 418 10.44 7.65 23.11
N ILE A 419 10.26 8.82 22.49
CA ILE A 419 11.33 9.49 21.73
C ILE A 419 12.17 10.39 22.64
N ALA A 420 11.55 11.20 23.47
CA ALA A 420 12.22 12.20 24.32
C ALA A 420 12.96 11.56 25.51
N GLN A 421 12.47 10.43 26.03
CA GLN A 421 13.05 9.71 27.17
C GLN A 421 13.31 10.64 28.38
N GLY A 422 12.37 11.57 28.63
CA GLY A 422 12.45 12.53 29.74
C GLY A 422 13.26 13.79 29.44
N ASN A 423 13.81 13.96 28.24
CA ASN A 423 14.56 15.15 27.85
C ASN A 423 13.74 16.05 26.93
N GLU A 424 13.81 17.37 27.08
CA GLU A 424 13.18 18.32 26.15
C GLU A 424 13.90 18.43 24.81
N THR A 425 15.19 18.09 24.80
CA THR A 425 16.04 18.14 23.61
C THR A 425 16.64 16.78 23.32
N ILE A 426 16.83 16.48 22.03
CA ILE A 426 17.48 15.28 21.52
C ILE A 426 18.77 15.71 20.83
N ARG A 427 19.89 15.09 21.17
CA ARG A 427 21.15 15.37 20.50
C ARG A 427 21.21 14.59 19.18
N MET A 428 21.35 15.32 18.08
CA MET A 428 21.40 14.74 16.74
C MET A 428 22.37 15.52 15.85
N GLY A 429 23.33 14.81 15.22
CA GLY A 429 24.33 15.42 14.35
C GLY A 429 25.20 16.44 15.09
N GLY A 430 25.43 16.23 16.40
CA GLY A 430 26.16 17.17 17.25
C GLY A 430 25.40 18.43 17.63
N ARG A 431 24.10 18.53 17.32
CA ARG A 431 23.21 19.65 17.66
C ARG A 431 22.08 19.19 18.59
N ASP A 432 21.63 20.07 19.46
CA ASP A 432 20.45 19.84 20.29
C ASP A 432 19.20 20.26 19.52
N VAL A 433 18.31 19.31 19.26
CA VAL A 433 17.04 19.48 18.55
C VAL A 433 15.89 19.32 19.54
N ASN A 434 14.92 20.22 19.51
CA ASN A 434 13.73 20.09 20.35
C ASN A 434 12.97 18.80 20.02
N ALA A 435 12.68 17.98 21.05
CA ALA A 435 12.03 16.68 20.88
C ALA A 435 10.66 16.77 20.19
N ARG A 436 9.84 17.78 20.54
CA ARG A 436 8.53 17.98 19.91
C ARG A 436 8.65 18.35 18.44
N ALA A 437 9.62 19.19 18.08
CA ALA A 437 9.91 19.55 16.70
C ALA A 437 10.43 18.37 15.89
N TYR A 438 11.22 17.49 16.50
CA TYR A 438 11.65 16.24 15.86
C TYR A 438 10.47 15.30 15.58
N ILE A 439 9.62 15.09 16.59
CA ILE A 439 8.46 14.20 16.49
C ILE A 439 7.45 14.70 15.45
N SER A 440 7.28 16.03 15.31
CA SER A 440 6.38 16.60 14.31
C SER A 440 6.83 16.32 12.87
N ARG A 441 8.13 16.07 12.63
CA ARG A 441 8.66 15.65 11.32
C ARG A 441 8.19 14.26 10.89
N PHE A 442 7.64 13.47 11.81
CA PHE A 442 7.05 12.15 11.54
C PHE A 442 5.52 12.17 11.59
N ASN A 443 4.93 13.36 11.37
CA ASN A 443 3.48 13.55 11.29
C ASN A 443 2.74 13.30 12.61
N PHE A 444 3.39 13.57 13.77
CA PHE A 444 2.75 13.59 15.09
C PHE A 444 2.67 15.03 15.58
N PHE A 445 1.49 15.64 15.46
CA PHE A 445 1.27 17.05 15.84
C PHE A 445 0.43 17.19 17.11
N GLY A 446 0.71 18.22 17.89
CA GLY A 446 -0.11 18.61 19.04
C GLY A 446 -0.45 17.46 19.99
N THR A 447 -1.72 17.09 20.06
CA THR A 447 -2.23 16.00 20.93
C THR A 447 -1.75 14.61 20.55
N ASP A 448 -1.35 14.38 19.29
CA ASP A 448 -0.88 13.08 18.84
C ASP A 448 0.41 12.65 19.53
N GLN A 449 1.26 13.63 19.92
CA GLN A 449 2.47 13.37 20.69
C GLN A 449 2.20 12.80 22.08
N SER A 450 1.02 13.04 22.62
CA SER A 450 0.59 12.55 23.94
C SER A 450 -0.21 11.24 23.87
N LYS A 451 -0.49 10.70 22.66
CA LYS A 451 -1.14 9.40 22.50
C LYS A 451 -0.27 8.30 23.08
N LEU A 452 -0.90 7.31 23.72
CA LEU A 452 -0.23 6.09 24.16
C LEU A 452 0.13 5.24 22.94
N CYS A 453 1.33 4.68 22.91
CA CYS A 453 1.82 3.86 21.81
C CYS A 453 0.94 2.64 21.54
N GLY A 454 0.27 2.09 22.56
CA GLY A 454 -0.67 0.99 22.41
C GLY A 454 -1.91 1.33 21.59
N THR A 455 -2.29 2.62 21.48
CA THR A 455 -3.47 3.10 20.73
C THR A 455 -3.16 3.54 19.31
N LEU A 456 -1.89 3.48 18.90
CA LEU A 456 -1.44 3.89 17.57
C LEU A 456 -1.91 2.88 16.51
N SER A 457 -2.27 3.40 15.34
CA SER A 457 -2.47 2.58 14.13
C SER A 457 -1.15 1.95 13.66
N GLY A 458 -1.23 0.96 12.77
CA GLY A 458 -0.04 0.34 12.16
C GLY A 458 0.91 1.36 11.55
N GLY A 459 0.40 2.26 10.72
CA GLY A 459 1.19 3.32 10.10
C GLY A 459 1.76 4.35 11.09
N GLU A 460 1.04 4.68 12.16
CA GLU A 460 1.59 5.53 13.23
C GLU A 460 2.73 4.82 13.98
N ARG A 461 2.60 3.51 14.23
CA ARG A 461 3.69 2.71 14.85
C ARG A 461 4.93 2.66 13.96
N ASN A 462 4.76 2.44 12.65
CA ASN A 462 5.88 2.44 11.70
C ASN A 462 6.61 3.78 11.68
N ARG A 463 5.88 4.91 11.64
CA ARG A 463 6.49 6.24 11.71
C ARG A 463 7.23 6.47 13.03
N LEU A 464 6.68 6.02 14.15
CA LEU A 464 7.32 6.13 15.46
C LEU A 464 8.62 5.30 15.49
N GLN A 465 8.60 4.09 14.98
CA GLN A 465 9.77 3.21 14.95
C GLN A 465 10.87 3.77 14.04
N LEU A 466 10.48 4.30 12.88
CA LEU A 466 11.40 5.02 12.01
C LEU A 466 12.06 6.20 12.74
N ALA A 467 11.28 6.99 13.46
CA ALA A 467 11.80 8.09 14.27
C ALA A 467 12.77 7.62 15.36
N MET A 468 12.48 6.49 16.02
CA MET A 468 13.37 5.89 17.03
C MET A 468 14.70 5.41 16.43
N ALA A 469 14.66 4.75 15.29
CA ALA A 469 15.84 4.23 14.62
C ALA A 469 16.74 5.36 14.08
N LEU A 470 16.16 6.36 13.43
CA LEU A 470 16.91 7.49 12.87
C LEU A 470 17.57 8.36 13.98
N LYS A 471 16.98 8.39 15.18
CA LYS A 471 17.60 9.03 16.35
C LYS A 471 18.93 8.40 16.77
N GLN A 472 19.17 7.12 16.43
CA GLN A 472 20.39 6.40 16.87
C GLN A 472 21.67 6.85 16.16
N GLU A 473 21.57 7.69 15.14
CA GLU A 473 22.72 8.17 14.35
C GLU A 473 23.59 7.03 13.79
N GLY A 474 22.95 6.01 13.22
CA GLY A 474 23.65 4.95 12.51
C GLY A 474 24.27 5.45 11.22
N ASN A 475 25.41 4.88 10.81
CA ASN A 475 26.01 5.12 9.49
C ASN A 475 25.65 4.00 8.48
N VAL A 476 25.02 2.93 8.95
CA VAL A 476 24.38 1.90 8.12
C VAL A 476 22.96 1.67 8.63
N LEU A 477 21.99 1.92 7.77
CA LEU A 477 20.57 1.74 8.06
C LEU A 477 20.10 0.37 7.56
N LEU A 478 19.44 -0.39 8.42
CA LEU A 478 18.73 -1.61 8.06
C LEU A 478 17.24 -1.35 8.16
N LEU A 479 16.54 -1.35 7.03
CA LEU A 479 15.11 -1.04 6.95
C LEU A 479 14.34 -2.28 6.50
N ASP A 480 13.57 -2.89 7.40
CA ASP A 480 12.76 -4.08 7.10
C ASP A 480 11.31 -3.66 6.83
N GLU A 481 10.91 -3.66 5.55
CA GLU A 481 9.61 -3.23 5.04
C GLU A 481 9.17 -1.82 5.54
N PRO A 482 10.02 -0.80 5.39
CA PRO A 482 9.72 0.55 5.89
C PRO A 482 8.55 1.21 5.15
N THR A 483 8.14 0.67 4.01
CA THR A 483 7.08 1.20 3.15
C THR A 483 5.69 0.74 3.56
N ASN A 484 5.57 -0.30 4.38
CA ASN A 484 4.29 -0.84 4.80
C ASN A 484 3.50 0.17 5.66
N ASP A 485 2.22 0.34 5.36
CA ASP A 485 1.27 1.21 6.09
C ASP A 485 1.71 2.69 6.22
N ILE A 486 2.70 3.14 5.45
CA ILE A 486 3.14 4.54 5.42
C ILE A 486 2.40 5.29 4.30
N ASP A 487 1.95 6.51 4.58
CA ASP A 487 1.32 7.36 3.57
C ASP A 487 2.33 7.91 2.54
N VAL A 488 1.84 8.24 1.35
CA VAL A 488 2.66 8.69 0.21
C VAL A 488 3.55 9.90 0.54
N ASN A 489 3.10 10.84 1.37
CA ASN A 489 3.90 12.02 1.73
C ASN A 489 5.04 11.65 2.67
N THR A 490 4.79 10.80 3.67
CA THR A 490 5.82 10.28 4.59
C THR A 490 6.83 9.42 3.82
N LEU A 491 6.36 8.60 2.89
CA LEU A 491 7.22 7.77 2.05
C LEU A 491 8.13 8.64 1.17
N ARG A 492 7.59 9.69 0.56
CA ARG A 492 8.37 10.64 -0.25
C ARG A 492 9.43 11.37 0.60
N ALA A 493 9.08 11.80 1.80
CA ALA A 493 10.03 12.43 2.71
C ALA A 493 11.14 11.45 3.14
N LEU A 494 10.82 10.14 3.30
CA LEU A 494 11.81 9.10 3.57
C LEU A 494 12.74 8.89 2.37
N GLU A 495 12.21 8.86 1.14
CA GLU A 495 13.00 8.78 -0.09
C GLU A 495 14.01 9.94 -0.17
N GLU A 496 13.54 11.19 -0.04
CA GLU A 496 14.37 12.40 -0.05
C GLU A 496 15.43 12.39 1.07
N GLY A 497 15.06 11.86 2.25
CA GLY A 497 15.97 11.67 3.38
C GLY A 497 17.07 10.65 3.08
N LEU A 498 16.73 9.53 2.45
CA LEU A 498 17.69 8.49 2.07
C LEU A 498 18.60 8.91 0.91
N GLU A 499 18.06 9.64 -0.09
CA GLU A 499 18.87 10.22 -1.18
C GLU A 499 19.96 11.19 -0.65
N SER A 500 19.66 11.92 0.41
CA SER A 500 20.59 12.87 1.04
C SER A 500 21.47 12.25 2.13
N PHE A 501 21.27 10.98 2.46
CA PHE A 501 22.02 10.29 3.51
C PHE A 501 23.43 9.92 3.06
N ALA A 502 24.45 10.38 3.78
CA ALA A 502 25.85 10.13 3.48
C ALA A 502 26.37 8.77 3.97
N GLY A 503 25.53 7.91 4.53
CA GLY A 503 25.85 6.55 4.94
C GLY A 503 25.42 5.51 3.92
N CYS A 504 25.33 4.25 4.36
CA CYS A 504 24.81 3.15 3.56
C CYS A 504 23.45 2.70 4.08
N ALA A 505 22.64 2.10 3.21
CA ALA A 505 21.40 1.47 3.65
C ALA A 505 21.21 0.10 2.99
N VAL A 506 20.61 -0.83 3.73
CA VAL A 506 20.10 -2.09 3.22
C VAL A 506 18.60 -2.09 3.49
N VAL A 507 17.80 -2.19 2.45
CA VAL A 507 16.35 -2.02 2.51
C VAL A 507 15.66 -3.26 1.98
N ILE A 508 14.90 -3.95 2.82
CA ILE A 508 13.95 -4.96 2.37
C ILE A 508 12.65 -4.21 2.06
N SER A 509 12.16 -4.28 0.83
CA SER A 509 10.85 -3.74 0.48
C SER A 509 10.24 -4.48 -0.70
N HIS A 510 8.90 -4.50 -0.72
CA HIS A 510 8.11 -4.92 -1.87
C HIS A 510 7.62 -3.75 -2.72
N ASP A 511 7.81 -2.50 -2.25
CA ASP A 511 7.53 -1.29 -3.02
C ASP A 511 8.60 -1.08 -4.11
N ARG A 512 8.24 -1.49 -5.33
CA ARG A 512 9.12 -1.44 -6.51
C ARG A 512 9.52 -0.01 -6.88
N TRP A 513 8.60 0.95 -6.72
CA TRP A 513 8.86 2.37 -7.00
C TRP A 513 9.87 2.96 -6.03
N PHE A 514 9.71 2.65 -4.75
CA PHE A 514 10.66 3.05 -3.72
C PHE A 514 12.06 2.50 -4.01
N LEU A 515 12.16 1.19 -4.32
CA LEU A 515 13.43 0.55 -4.66
C LEU A 515 14.06 1.15 -5.93
N ASP A 516 13.26 1.43 -6.95
CA ASP A 516 13.73 1.98 -8.22
C ASP A 516 14.31 3.39 -8.07
N ARG A 517 13.73 4.16 -7.14
CA ARG A 517 14.16 5.53 -6.87
C ARG A 517 15.41 5.64 -6.02
N ILE A 518 15.53 4.81 -4.99
CA ILE A 518 16.59 4.97 -3.98
C ILE A 518 17.75 3.99 -4.13
N CYS A 519 17.51 2.77 -4.67
CA CYS A 519 18.53 1.72 -4.66
C CYS A 519 19.56 1.91 -5.76
N THR A 520 20.81 1.77 -5.39
CA THR A 520 21.96 1.70 -6.29
C THR A 520 22.28 0.27 -6.71
N HIS A 521 21.87 -0.70 -5.89
CA HIS A 521 22.09 -2.13 -6.10
C HIS A 521 20.88 -2.93 -5.65
N ILE A 522 20.66 -4.09 -6.26
CA ILE A 522 19.61 -5.03 -5.91
C ILE A 522 20.23 -6.36 -5.50
N LEU A 523 19.80 -6.90 -4.37
CA LEU A 523 20.09 -8.25 -3.90
C LEU A 523 18.82 -9.09 -4.00
N ALA A 524 18.71 -9.90 -5.03
CA ALA A 524 17.51 -10.65 -5.37
C ALA A 524 17.61 -12.10 -4.91
N PHE A 525 16.71 -12.51 -4.04
CA PHE A 525 16.49 -13.91 -3.67
C PHE A 525 15.57 -14.54 -4.72
N GLU A 526 16.13 -15.30 -5.66
CA GLU A 526 15.40 -15.81 -6.83
C GLU A 526 14.72 -17.18 -6.58
N GLY A 527 14.84 -17.70 -5.36
CA GLY A 527 14.32 -19.01 -4.96
C GLY A 527 15.37 -20.11 -5.03
N ASN A 528 15.03 -21.31 -4.52
CA ASN A 528 15.91 -22.49 -4.49
C ASN A 528 17.30 -22.25 -3.87
N GLY A 529 17.43 -21.24 -3.00
CA GLY A 529 18.69 -20.87 -2.38
C GLY A 529 19.61 -20.00 -3.25
N GLU A 530 19.17 -19.59 -4.44
CA GLU A 530 19.92 -18.70 -5.33
C GLU A 530 19.68 -17.24 -4.95
N VAL A 531 20.79 -16.47 -4.85
CA VAL A 531 20.75 -15.02 -4.62
C VAL A 531 21.61 -14.33 -5.67
N PHE A 532 21.03 -13.34 -6.32
CA PHE A 532 21.69 -12.59 -7.37
C PHE A 532 21.94 -11.16 -6.94
N TYR A 533 23.21 -10.71 -6.97
CA TYR A 533 23.61 -9.35 -6.69
C TYR A 533 23.75 -8.57 -8.00
N PHE A 534 23.07 -7.44 -8.12
CA PHE A 534 22.99 -6.65 -9.32
C PHE A 534 23.24 -5.16 -9.02
N GLU A 535 24.10 -4.52 -9.82
CA GLU A 535 24.34 -3.07 -9.79
C GLU A 535 23.35 -2.39 -10.74
N GLY A 536 22.48 -1.56 -10.20
CA GLY A 536 21.45 -0.84 -10.93
C GLY A 536 20.14 -0.75 -10.14
N SER A 537 19.12 -0.15 -10.77
CA SER A 537 17.80 0.01 -10.22
C SER A 537 16.97 -1.30 -10.28
N TYR A 538 15.80 -1.30 -9.64
CA TYR A 538 14.87 -2.42 -9.71
C TYR A 538 14.40 -2.70 -11.15
N SER A 539 14.11 -1.65 -11.93
CA SER A 539 13.72 -1.77 -13.34
C SER A 539 14.82 -2.37 -14.20
N ASP A 540 16.08 -1.98 -13.97
CA ASP A 540 17.24 -2.55 -14.68
C ASP A 540 17.43 -4.02 -14.32
N TYR A 541 17.27 -4.38 -13.05
CA TYR A 541 17.28 -5.79 -12.61
C TYR A 541 16.18 -6.60 -13.30
N LYS A 542 14.93 -6.10 -13.37
CA LYS A 542 13.80 -6.81 -14.02
C LYS A 542 14.12 -7.09 -15.49
N ILE A 543 14.68 -6.13 -16.21
CA ILE A 543 15.12 -6.32 -17.60
C ILE A 543 16.26 -7.36 -17.69
N ASN A 544 17.23 -7.31 -16.77
CA ASN A 544 18.33 -8.28 -16.74
C ASN A 544 17.82 -9.70 -16.44
N LYS A 545 16.94 -9.85 -15.45
CA LYS A 545 16.30 -11.14 -15.08
C LYS A 545 15.57 -11.74 -16.28
N ALA A 546 14.80 -10.95 -17.01
CA ALA A 546 14.09 -11.42 -18.20
C ALA A 546 15.02 -11.93 -19.30
N ARG A 547 16.14 -11.22 -19.54
CA ARG A 547 17.17 -11.67 -20.50
C ARG A 547 17.84 -12.97 -20.07
N ARG A 548 18.16 -13.13 -18.79
CA ARG A 548 18.77 -14.36 -18.22
C ARG A 548 17.85 -15.58 -18.35
N LEU A 549 16.55 -15.38 -18.12
CA LEU A 549 15.55 -16.45 -18.15
C LEU A 549 15.00 -16.74 -19.56
N GLY A 550 15.47 -16.04 -20.59
CA GLY A 550 15.07 -16.27 -21.99
C GLY A 550 13.63 -15.83 -22.33
N ASN A 551 12.97 -15.07 -21.47
CA ASN A 551 11.66 -14.50 -21.74
C ASN A 551 11.82 -13.17 -22.52
N GLU A 552 11.82 -13.23 -23.85
CA GLU A 552 11.93 -12.04 -24.73
C GLU A 552 10.67 -11.15 -24.76
N GLU A 553 9.60 -11.48 -24.06
CA GLU A 553 8.37 -10.69 -24.06
C GLU A 553 8.22 -9.80 -22.81
N ILE A 554 9.14 -8.85 -22.63
CA ILE A 554 8.82 -7.65 -21.88
C ILE A 554 8.61 -6.54 -22.90
N LYS A 555 7.35 -6.23 -23.21
CA LYS A 555 6.99 -5.00 -23.91
C LYS A 555 7.61 -3.84 -23.13
N LYS A 556 8.51 -3.12 -23.77
CA LYS A 556 9.09 -1.87 -23.26
C LYS A 556 7.93 -0.95 -22.86
N GLY A 557 7.57 -0.93 -21.60
CA GLY A 557 6.79 0.15 -21.03
C GLY A 557 7.55 1.44 -21.36
N ARG A 558 6.88 2.38 -22.03
CA ARG A 558 7.46 3.66 -22.40
C ARG A 558 7.67 4.48 -21.12
N TYR A 559 8.78 4.27 -20.44
CA TYR A 559 9.25 5.21 -19.43
C TYR A 559 9.85 6.40 -20.17
N ARG A 560 9.13 7.52 -20.21
CA ARG A 560 9.75 8.80 -20.47
C ARG A 560 10.57 9.13 -19.23
N LYS A 561 11.89 9.14 -19.36
CA LYS A 561 12.76 9.83 -18.42
C LYS A 561 12.24 11.27 -18.29
N LEU A 562 11.97 11.71 -17.08
CA LEU A 562 11.83 13.13 -16.79
C LEU A 562 13.16 13.77 -17.23
N MET A 563 13.12 14.56 -18.29
CA MET A 563 14.27 15.38 -18.67
C MET A 563 14.42 16.44 -17.57
N GLU A 564 15.60 16.47 -16.98
CA GLU A 564 16.12 17.64 -16.31
C GLU A 564 16.17 18.78 -17.34
N ASP A 565 15.45 19.87 -17.06
CA ASP A 565 15.72 21.25 -17.48
C ASP A 565 15.27 22.21 -16.35
#